data_f29caa4e16c98681c4da230377805423
#
_entry.id   f29caa4e16c98681c4da230377805423
#
_cell.length_a   1.000
_cell.length_b   1.000
_cell.length_c   1.000
_cell.angle_alpha   90.00
_cell.angle_beta   90.00
_cell.angle_gamma   90.00
#
_symmetry.space_group_name_H-M   'P 1'
#
loop_
_entity.id
_entity.type
_entity.pdbx_description
1 polymer ?
#
loop_
_entity_poly.entity_id
_entity_poly.type
_entity_poly.pdbx_seq_one_letter_code
_entity_poly.pdbx_strand_id
1 'polypeptide(L)'
;MRQDTLAYLFFGAFGCSEAYLDDARELIEREYGPLDSLGVSQVFDFPDAQSYRDTMGTGLKRQFFVCEERHRQDCLAEVKHGAIELEKRITAKRPAAVERPINIDPGIINDCRIILASTKDYSHRIYRGRGIWEEITLMYRDGAYRPLPWTYRDFTNPGYHEFFEIFRDRVIQEL
;
A
#
# COMPACT_ATOMS: atom_id res chain seq x y z
N MET A 1 -8.28 -1.46 -28.79
CA MET A 1 -7.41 -1.81 -27.64
C MET A 1 -7.20 -0.51 -26.88
N ARG A 2 -7.57 -0.42 -25.61
CA ARG A 2 -7.25 0.77 -24.81
C ARG A 2 -5.74 0.85 -24.66
N GLN A 3 -5.16 2.05 -24.78
CA GLN A 3 -3.77 2.33 -24.44
C GLN A 3 -3.53 1.92 -22.99
N ASP A 4 -2.29 1.52 -22.64
CA ASP A 4 -1.92 1.23 -21.26
C ASP A 4 -2.28 2.42 -20.36
N THR A 5 -3.31 2.22 -19.53
CA THR A 5 -3.76 3.26 -18.62
C THR A 5 -2.79 3.34 -17.45
N LEU A 6 -2.24 4.53 -17.25
CA LEU A 6 -1.42 4.84 -16.09
C LEU A 6 -2.33 4.94 -14.85
N ALA A 7 -1.78 4.61 -13.69
CA ALA A 7 -2.47 4.65 -12.41
C ALA A 7 -1.58 5.26 -11.32
N TYR A 8 -2.15 5.69 -10.21
CA TYR A 8 -1.35 6.12 -9.08
C TYR A 8 -0.75 4.91 -8.36
N LEU A 9 0.57 4.95 -8.16
CA LEU A 9 1.28 4.02 -7.29
C LEU A 9 1.19 4.54 -5.86
N PHE A 10 0.84 3.67 -4.92
CA PHE A 10 0.86 3.98 -3.50
C PHE A 10 1.56 2.90 -2.69
N PHE A 11 1.97 3.28 -1.49
CA PHE A 11 2.56 2.38 -0.50
C PHE A 11 1.78 2.48 0.80
N GLY A 12 1.27 1.36 1.30
CA GLY A 12 0.68 1.26 2.62
C GLY A 12 1.74 0.74 3.59
N ALA A 13 2.35 1.62 4.38
CA ALA A 13 3.30 1.21 5.40
C ALA A 13 2.63 1.06 6.76
N PHE A 14 2.98 0.04 7.53
CA PHE A 14 2.61 -0.05 8.94
C PHE A 14 3.76 -0.60 9.77
N GLY A 15 3.93 -0.07 10.96
CA GLY A 15 5.07 -0.40 11.80
C GLY A 15 4.84 -0.11 13.27
N CYS A 16 5.77 -0.51 14.11
CA CYS A 16 5.67 -0.43 15.56
C CYS A 16 5.85 0.99 16.14
N SER A 17 6.21 1.99 15.31
CA SER A 17 6.19 3.41 15.68
C SER A 17 6.19 4.30 14.44
N GLU A 18 5.83 5.57 14.61
CA GLU A 18 5.83 6.57 13.53
C GLU A 18 7.23 6.79 12.94
N ALA A 19 8.30 6.65 13.73
CA ALA A 19 9.66 6.78 13.23
C ALA A 19 10.01 5.78 12.10
N TYR A 20 9.38 4.59 12.09
CA TYR A 20 9.51 3.64 10.97
C TYR A 20 8.72 4.10 9.75
N LEU A 21 7.59 4.78 9.93
CA LEU A 21 6.81 5.37 8.84
C LEU A 21 7.56 6.53 8.19
N ASP A 22 8.25 7.35 8.98
CA ASP A 22 9.09 8.44 8.48
C ASP A 22 10.27 7.89 7.67
N ASP A 23 10.95 6.86 8.16
CA ASP A 23 12.03 6.18 7.42
C ASP A 23 11.49 5.55 6.12
N ALA A 24 10.28 4.98 6.14
CA ALA A 24 9.64 4.42 4.94
C ALA A 24 9.33 5.52 3.93
N ARG A 25 8.76 6.64 4.35
CA ARG A 25 8.48 7.80 3.51
C ARG A 25 9.75 8.29 2.82
N GLU A 26 10.81 8.56 3.57
CA GLU A 26 12.10 9.04 3.04
C GLU A 26 12.64 8.11 1.95
N LEU A 27 12.62 6.80 2.18
CA LEU A 27 13.15 5.84 1.23
C LEU A 27 12.24 5.64 0.01
N ILE A 28 10.92 5.70 0.18
CA ILE A 28 9.95 5.65 -0.92
C ILE A 28 10.15 6.85 -1.85
N GLU A 29 10.22 8.07 -1.32
CA GLU A 29 10.47 9.29 -2.11
C GLU A 29 11.80 9.21 -2.87
N ARG A 30 12.83 8.64 -2.25
CA ARG A 30 14.15 8.49 -2.87
C ARG A 30 14.16 7.48 -4.03
N GLU A 31 13.45 6.37 -3.92
CA GLU A 31 13.51 5.26 -4.89
C GLU A 31 12.44 5.38 -5.99
N TYR A 32 11.27 5.98 -5.68
CA TYR A 32 10.11 6.04 -6.58
C TYR A 32 9.70 7.45 -6.99
N GLY A 33 10.47 8.47 -6.57
CA GLY A 33 10.20 9.86 -6.88
C GLY A 33 9.33 10.56 -5.83
N PRO A 34 9.04 11.86 -6.05
CA PRO A 34 8.31 12.68 -5.09
C PRO A 34 6.91 12.13 -4.83
N LEU A 35 6.44 12.33 -3.61
CA LEU A 35 5.06 12.07 -3.25
C LEU A 35 4.17 13.24 -3.70
N ASP A 36 2.95 12.92 -4.09
CA ASP A 36 1.94 13.95 -4.38
C ASP A 36 1.73 14.86 -3.17
N SER A 37 1.40 16.12 -3.39
CA SER A 37 1.17 17.11 -2.33
C SER A 37 0.08 16.73 -1.34
N LEU A 38 -0.89 15.90 -1.74
CA LEU A 38 -1.92 15.28 -0.90
C LEU A 38 -1.64 13.79 -0.65
N GLY A 39 -0.48 13.29 -1.11
CA GLY A 39 -0.12 11.88 -1.16
C GLY A 39 0.36 11.30 0.17
N VAL A 40 0.37 12.06 1.25
CA VAL A 40 0.70 11.56 2.59
C VAL A 40 -0.55 11.59 3.45
N SER A 41 -1.07 10.40 3.81
CA SER A 41 -2.25 10.31 4.67
C SER A 41 -1.94 10.73 6.11
N GLN A 42 -2.97 10.95 6.91
CA GLN A 42 -2.81 10.93 8.36
C GLN A 42 -2.28 9.56 8.84
N VAL A 43 -1.72 9.54 10.03
CA VAL A 43 -1.36 8.28 10.69
C VAL A 43 -2.62 7.67 11.30
N PHE A 44 -2.87 6.41 11.00
CA PHE A 44 -3.99 5.63 11.52
C PHE A 44 -3.50 4.61 12.53
N ASP A 45 -4.33 4.28 13.51
CA ASP A 45 -4.13 3.07 14.31
C ASP A 45 -4.37 1.84 13.44
N PHE A 46 -3.40 0.93 13.42
CA PHE A 46 -3.56 -0.34 12.72
C PHE A 46 -4.27 -1.33 13.66
N PRO A 47 -5.32 -2.02 13.19
CA PRO A 47 -6.05 -2.97 14.01
C PRO A 47 -5.13 -4.05 14.59
N ASP A 48 -5.17 -4.22 15.90
CA ASP A 48 -4.38 -5.24 16.58
C ASP A 48 -4.82 -6.64 16.12
N ALA A 49 -3.95 -7.29 15.37
CA ALA A 49 -4.18 -8.64 14.87
C ALA A 49 -3.17 -9.61 15.50
N GLN A 50 -3.67 -10.72 16.07
CA GLN A 50 -2.84 -11.75 16.68
C GLN A 50 -1.68 -12.19 15.79
N SER A 51 -1.92 -12.26 14.46
CA SER A 51 -0.93 -12.67 13.47
C SER A 51 0.29 -11.75 13.35
N TYR A 52 0.22 -10.52 13.87
CA TYR A 52 1.32 -9.55 13.83
C TYR A 52 2.00 -9.38 15.18
N ARG A 53 1.35 -9.73 16.30
CA ARG A 53 1.88 -9.52 17.67
C ARG A 53 3.25 -10.14 17.87
N ASP A 54 3.43 -11.37 17.41
CA ASP A 54 4.67 -12.13 17.64
C ASP A 54 5.86 -11.57 16.84
N THR A 55 5.61 -11.01 15.64
CA THR A 55 6.66 -10.55 14.74
C THR A 55 6.83 -9.04 14.71
N MET A 56 5.73 -8.28 14.89
CA MET A 56 5.72 -6.81 14.76
C MET A 56 5.41 -6.07 16.07
N GLY A 57 4.91 -6.78 17.11
CA GLY A 57 4.50 -6.17 18.38
C GLY A 57 3.07 -5.63 18.35
N THR A 58 2.78 -4.71 19.26
CA THR A 58 1.46 -4.10 19.46
C THR A 58 1.49 -2.60 19.19
N GLY A 59 0.32 -1.97 19.10
CA GLY A 59 0.21 -0.52 18.90
C GLY A 59 0.71 -0.06 17.53
N LEU A 60 0.57 -0.92 16.52
CA LEU A 60 1.02 -0.63 15.17
C LEU A 60 0.32 0.60 14.58
N LYS A 61 1.08 1.38 13.82
CA LYS A 61 0.60 2.58 13.11
C LYS A 61 0.67 2.34 11.61
N ARG A 62 -0.34 2.84 10.88
CA ARG A 62 -0.45 2.77 9.41
C ARG A 62 -0.41 4.15 8.81
N GLN A 63 0.29 4.29 7.67
CA GLN A 63 0.24 5.49 6.84
C GLN A 63 0.34 5.11 5.37
N PHE A 64 -0.29 5.90 4.50
CA PHE A 64 -0.23 5.73 3.06
C PHE A 64 0.57 6.85 2.41
N PHE A 65 1.31 6.48 1.37
CA PHE A 65 2.14 7.36 0.56
C PHE A 65 1.80 7.15 -0.91
N VAL A 66 1.40 8.19 -1.63
CA VAL A 66 1.05 8.13 -3.06
C VAL A 66 2.08 8.91 -3.85
N CYS A 67 2.67 8.28 -4.87
CA CYS A 67 3.61 8.94 -5.78
C CYS A 67 2.92 10.02 -6.61
N GLU A 68 3.63 11.12 -6.89
CA GLU A 68 3.14 12.21 -7.74
C GLU A 68 2.97 11.74 -9.18
N GLU A 69 3.97 11.04 -9.71
CA GLU A 69 3.92 10.48 -11.05
C GLU A 69 3.04 9.24 -11.12
N ARG A 70 2.38 9.07 -12.26
CA ARG A 70 1.61 7.86 -12.55
C ARG A 70 2.50 6.78 -13.13
N HIS A 71 2.19 5.55 -12.78
CA HIS A 71 2.92 4.37 -13.17
C HIS A 71 2.08 3.43 -14.03
N ARG A 72 2.75 2.61 -14.84
CA ARG A 72 2.11 1.49 -15.54
C ARG A 72 1.58 0.48 -14.52
N GLN A 73 0.39 -0.04 -14.75
CA GLN A 73 -0.24 -0.97 -13.79
C GLN A 73 0.47 -2.33 -13.69
N ASP A 74 1.32 -2.67 -14.65
CA ASP A 74 2.11 -3.91 -14.64
C ASP A 74 3.40 -3.85 -13.81
N CYS A 75 3.73 -2.68 -13.23
CA CYS A 75 4.93 -2.49 -12.40
C CYS A 75 4.85 -3.14 -11.00
N LEU A 76 3.64 -3.48 -10.54
CA LEU A 76 3.38 -3.72 -9.12
C LEU A 76 4.18 -4.89 -8.54
N ALA A 77 4.42 -5.95 -9.33
CA ALA A 77 5.24 -7.08 -8.88
C ALA A 77 6.70 -6.69 -8.63
N GLU A 78 7.29 -5.85 -9.49
CA GLU A 78 8.65 -5.34 -9.32
C GLU A 78 8.73 -4.39 -8.13
N VAL A 79 7.77 -3.49 -8.01
CA VAL A 79 7.68 -2.55 -6.88
C VAL A 79 7.57 -3.29 -5.54
N LYS A 80 6.86 -4.44 -5.48
CA LYS A 80 6.79 -5.24 -4.25
C LYS A 80 8.15 -5.82 -3.86
N HIS A 81 8.97 -6.26 -4.80
CA HIS A 81 10.34 -6.65 -4.50
C HIS A 81 11.17 -5.47 -3.95
N GLY A 82 11.05 -4.29 -4.56
CA GLY A 82 11.67 -3.06 -4.05
C GLY A 82 11.23 -2.74 -2.63
N ALA A 83 9.91 -2.81 -2.35
CA ALA A 83 9.37 -2.56 -1.01
C ALA A 83 9.97 -3.51 0.06
N ILE A 84 10.16 -4.80 -0.27
CA ILE A 84 10.82 -5.76 0.62
C ILE A 84 12.26 -5.34 0.92
N GLU A 85 12.99 -4.83 -0.06
CA GLU A 85 14.36 -4.32 0.16
C GLU A 85 14.35 -3.03 1.01
N LEU A 86 13.34 -2.16 0.86
CA LEU A 86 13.18 -1.00 1.74
C LEU A 86 12.94 -1.43 3.19
N GLU A 87 12.07 -2.42 3.44
CA GLU A 87 11.83 -2.97 4.78
C GLU A 87 13.15 -3.45 5.43
N LYS A 88 13.99 -4.17 4.70
CA LYS A 88 15.30 -4.64 5.18
C LYS A 88 16.24 -3.48 5.51
N ARG A 89 16.32 -2.47 4.65
CA ARG A 89 17.16 -1.28 4.85
C ARG A 89 16.72 -0.49 6.08
N ILE A 90 15.42 -0.31 6.28
CA ILE A 90 14.86 0.39 7.45
C ILE A 90 15.18 -0.39 8.73
N THR A 91 14.96 -1.71 8.72
CA THR A 91 15.26 -2.56 9.89
C THR A 91 16.75 -2.52 10.24
N ALA A 92 17.65 -2.51 9.25
CA ALA A 92 19.08 -2.38 9.49
C ALA A 92 19.48 -0.99 10.04
N LYS A 93 18.85 0.08 9.53
CA LYS A 93 19.06 1.47 10.00
C LYS A 93 18.56 1.67 11.43
N ARG A 94 17.42 1.07 11.78
CA ARG A 94 16.73 1.24 13.06
C ARG A 94 16.38 -0.13 13.66
N PRO A 95 17.31 -0.74 14.41
CA PRO A 95 17.05 -2.00 15.09
C PRO A 95 15.89 -1.87 16.09
N ALA A 96 15.07 -2.91 16.19
CA ALA A 96 13.95 -3.01 17.12
C ALA A 96 14.03 -4.27 17.96
N ALA A 97 13.23 -4.32 19.04
CA ALA A 97 13.07 -5.53 19.86
C ALA A 97 12.20 -6.60 19.16
N VAL A 98 11.54 -6.25 18.05
CA VAL A 98 10.68 -7.13 17.25
C VAL A 98 11.38 -7.55 15.97
N GLU A 99 11.05 -8.72 15.45
CA GLU A 99 11.68 -9.29 14.26
C GLU A 99 11.43 -8.45 13.01
N ARG A 100 10.20 -7.93 12.86
CA ARG A 100 9.75 -7.18 11.69
C ARG A 100 9.10 -5.84 12.07
N PRO A 101 9.90 -4.78 12.29
CA PRO A 101 9.39 -3.51 12.83
C PRO A 101 8.53 -2.71 11.82
N ILE A 102 8.61 -3.02 10.52
CA ILE A 102 7.92 -2.32 9.43
C ILE A 102 7.45 -3.31 8.37
N ASN A 103 6.30 -3.03 7.75
CA ASN A 103 5.80 -3.67 6.55
C ASN A 103 5.39 -2.62 5.53
N ILE A 104 5.74 -2.82 4.26
CA ILE A 104 5.41 -1.93 3.15
C ILE A 104 4.70 -2.72 2.06
N ASP A 105 3.43 -2.44 1.84
CA ASP A 105 2.61 -3.05 0.79
C ASP A 105 2.31 -2.03 -0.30
N PRO A 106 2.92 -2.18 -1.49
CA PRO A 106 2.59 -1.34 -2.62
C PRO A 106 1.25 -1.72 -3.24
N GLY A 107 0.59 -0.74 -3.81
CA GLY A 107 -0.67 -0.93 -4.51
C GLY A 107 -0.90 0.11 -5.60
N ILE A 108 -1.99 -0.06 -6.31
CA ILE A 108 -2.40 0.79 -7.42
C ILE A 108 -3.81 1.30 -7.18
N ILE A 109 -3.99 2.61 -7.43
CA ILE A 109 -5.29 3.29 -7.46
C ILE A 109 -5.62 3.59 -8.92
N ASN A 110 -6.73 3.04 -9.41
CA ASN A 110 -7.30 3.44 -10.69
C ASN A 110 -8.77 3.90 -10.54
N ASP A 111 -9.44 4.12 -11.65
CA ASP A 111 -10.82 4.63 -11.69
C ASP A 111 -11.85 3.76 -10.96
N CYS A 112 -11.61 2.46 -10.83
CA CYS A 112 -12.63 1.51 -10.37
C CYS A 112 -12.19 0.58 -9.23
N ARG A 113 -10.92 0.61 -8.80
CA ARG A 113 -10.43 -0.35 -7.78
C ARG A 113 -9.10 0.06 -7.15
N ILE A 114 -8.85 -0.54 -6.00
CA ILE A 114 -7.53 -0.61 -5.33
C ILE A 114 -6.99 -2.03 -5.50
N ILE A 115 -5.76 -2.14 -5.99
CA ILE A 115 -5.04 -3.41 -6.14
C ILE A 115 -3.85 -3.40 -5.19
N LEU A 116 -3.61 -4.49 -4.46
CA LEU A 116 -2.42 -4.69 -3.63
C LEU A 116 -1.57 -5.84 -4.14
N ALA A 117 -0.25 -5.71 -3.96
CA ALA A 117 0.69 -6.81 -4.13
C ALA A 117 0.98 -7.53 -2.82
N SER A 118 1.19 -8.85 -2.89
CA SER A 118 1.46 -9.72 -1.75
C SER A 118 2.46 -10.82 -2.12
N THR A 119 3.16 -11.35 -1.11
CA THR A 119 3.98 -12.54 -1.22
C THR A 119 3.24 -13.83 -0.84
N LYS A 120 1.97 -13.73 -0.43
CA LYS A 120 1.17 -14.87 0.03
C LYS A 120 0.23 -15.34 -1.08
N ASP A 121 0.24 -16.63 -1.34
CA ASP A 121 -0.70 -17.27 -2.26
C ASP A 121 -2.03 -17.56 -1.54
N TYR A 122 -3.11 -16.98 -2.04
CA TYR A 122 -4.49 -17.25 -1.64
C TYR A 122 -5.38 -17.43 -2.86
N SER A 123 -6.49 -18.16 -2.73
CA SER A 123 -7.39 -18.52 -3.82
C SER A 123 -7.95 -17.37 -4.64
N HIS A 124 -8.01 -16.16 -4.08
CA HIS A 124 -8.50 -14.94 -4.74
C HIS A 124 -7.39 -14.09 -5.39
N ARG A 125 -6.14 -14.56 -5.33
CA ARG A 125 -4.98 -13.83 -5.84
C ARG A 125 -4.51 -14.36 -7.19
N ILE A 126 -3.98 -13.45 -7.99
CA ILE A 126 -3.44 -13.74 -9.31
C ILE A 126 -1.91 -13.72 -9.22
N TYR A 127 -1.26 -14.81 -9.65
CA TYR A 127 0.19 -14.87 -9.70
C TYR A 127 0.77 -13.95 -10.78
N ARG A 128 1.70 -13.10 -10.39
CA ARG A 128 2.35 -12.11 -11.27
C ARG A 128 3.81 -12.44 -11.58
N GLY A 129 4.28 -13.58 -11.11
CA GLY A 129 5.67 -14.02 -11.29
C GLY A 129 6.56 -13.69 -10.09
N ARG A 130 7.70 -14.38 -10.01
CA ARG A 130 8.74 -14.17 -9.00
C ARG A 130 8.25 -14.20 -7.55
N GLY A 131 7.22 -15.01 -7.25
CA GLY A 131 6.65 -15.14 -5.90
C GLY A 131 5.74 -13.99 -5.48
N ILE A 132 5.26 -13.17 -6.41
CA ILE A 132 4.32 -12.08 -6.14
C ILE A 132 2.94 -12.40 -6.71
N TRP A 133 1.93 -12.11 -5.91
CA TRP A 133 0.51 -12.17 -6.24
C TRP A 133 -0.12 -10.80 -6.11
N GLU A 134 -1.21 -10.57 -6.83
CA GLU A 134 -2.02 -9.36 -6.75
C GLU A 134 -3.46 -9.70 -6.41
N GLU A 135 -4.14 -8.81 -5.68
CA GLU A 135 -5.56 -8.91 -5.39
C GLU A 135 -6.25 -7.57 -5.59
N ILE A 136 -7.52 -7.62 -5.99
CA ILE A 136 -8.40 -6.46 -5.87
C ILE A 136 -8.81 -6.37 -4.40
N THR A 137 -8.33 -5.35 -3.71
CA THR A 137 -8.62 -5.13 -2.29
C THR A 137 -9.91 -4.36 -2.07
N LEU A 138 -10.19 -3.36 -2.91
CA LEU A 138 -11.44 -2.59 -2.89
C LEU A 138 -11.93 -2.40 -4.31
N MET A 139 -13.26 -2.42 -4.51
CA MET A 139 -13.91 -2.03 -5.76
C MET A 139 -14.71 -0.75 -5.55
N TYR A 140 -14.63 0.20 -6.50
CA TYR A 140 -15.48 1.38 -6.49
C TYR A 140 -16.79 1.07 -7.21
N ARG A 141 -17.89 1.08 -6.48
CA ARG A 141 -19.22 0.77 -6.97
C ARG A 141 -20.27 1.61 -6.23
N ASP A 142 -21.29 2.05 -6.95
CA ASP A 142 -22.41 2.81 -6.38
C ASP A 142 -21.93 4.02 -5.55
N GLY A 143 -20.96 4.75 -6.09
CA GLY A 143 -20.46 6.00 -5.50
C GLY A 143 -19.53 5.83 -4.29
N ALA A 144 -19.01 4.63 -4.01
CA ALA A 144 -18.09 4.41 -2.88
C ALA A 144 -17.19 3.18 -3.09
N TYR A 145 -16.06 3.15 -2.37
CA TYR A 145 -15.27 1.92 -2.23
C TYR A 145 -16.04 0.87 -1.44
N ARG A 146 -16.06 -0.34 -1.99
CA ARG A 146 -16.74 -1.51 -1.41
C ARG A 146 -15.72 -2.61 -1.12
N PRO A 147 -15.68 -3.14 0.11
CA PRO A 147 -14.85 -4.29 0.45
C PRO A 147 -15.37 -5.55 -0.24
N LEU A 148 -14.46 -6.48 -0.49
CA LEU A 148 -14.71 -7.82 -1.00
C LEU A 148 -14.60 -8.83 0.17
N PRO A 149 -15.05 -10.08 0.01
CA PRO A 149 -15.01 -11.07 1.09
C PRO A 149 -13.60 -11.33 1.67
N TRP A 150 -12.57 -11.04 0.92
CA TRP A 150 -11.16 -11.20 1.32
C TRP A 150 -10.45 -9.90 1.68
N THR A 151 -11.12 -8.74 1.57
CA THR A 151 -10.51 -7.45 1.91
C THR A 151 -9.99 -7.46 3.35
N TYR A 152 -8.75 -7.03 3.53
CA TYR A 152 -8.19 -6.86 4.86
C TYR A 152 -9.04 -5.92 5.71
N ARG A 153 -9.25 -6.29 6.98
CA ARG A 153 -10.14 -5.57 7.89
C ARG A 153 -9.82 -4.07 8.01
N ASP A 154 -8.54 -3.71 8.01
CA ASP A 154 -8.13 -2.31 8.08
C ASP A 154 -8.57 -1.51 6.85
N PHE A 155 -8.62 -2.12 5.67
CA PHE A 155 -9.13 -1.48 4.45
C PHE A 155 -10.65 -1.23 4.44
N THR A 156 -11.38 -1.64 5.47
CA THR A 156 -12.77 -1.21 5.66
C THR A 156 -12.89 0.13 6.40
N ASN A 157 -11.78 0.76 6.79
CA ASN A 157 -11.74 2.06 7.44
C ASN A 157 -12.19 3.17 6.48
N PRO A 158 -13.24 3.95 6.82
CA PRO A 158 -13.70 5.05 5.97
C PRO A 158 -12.63 6.09 5.66
N GLY A 159 -11.71 6.38 6.59
CA GLY A 159 -10.63 7.33 6.38
C GLY A 159 -9.63 6.88 5.30
N TYR A 160 -9.47 5.55 5.08
CA TYR A 160 -8.69 5.04 3.96
C TYR A 160 -9.42 5.31 2.64
N HIS A 161 -10.74 5.07 2.62
CA HIS A 161 -11.56 5.30 1.44
C HIS A 161 -11.54 6.78 1.02
N GLU A 162 -11.75 7.70 1.95
CA GLU A 162 -11.69 9.15 1.72
C GLU A 162 -10.33 9.57 1.14
N PHE A 163 -9.24 9.03 1.68
CA PHE A 163 -7.90 9.29 1.17
C PHE A 163 -7.71 8.79 -0.26
N PHE A 164 -8.13 7.57 -0.58
CA PHE A 164 -7.97 6.98 -1.92
C PHE A 164 -8.91 7.63 -2.96
N GLU A 165 -10.08 8.12 -2.56
CA GLU A 165 -11.02 8.81 -3.45
C GLU A 165 -10.42 10.08 -4.06
N ILE A 166 -9.55 10.81 -3.35
CA ILE A 166 -8.83 11.97 -3.88
C ILE A 166 -8.12 11.62 -5.19
N PHE A 167 -7.39 10.52 -5.20
CA PHE A 167 -6.58 10.08 -6.35
C PHE A 167 -7.43 9.43 -7.43
N ARG A 168 -8.45 8.66 -7.04
CA ARG A 168 -9.42 8.09 -7.97
C ARG A 168 -10.11 9.18 -8.80
N ASP A 169 -10.56 10.24 -8.16
CA ASP A 169 -11.27 11.34 -8.83
C ASP A 169 -10.36 12.07 -9.83
N ARG A 170 -9.08 12.20 -9.52
CA ARG A 170 -8.09 12.73 -10.47
C ARG A 170 -7.88 11.81 -11.67
N VAL A 171 -7.88 10.48 -11.47
CA VAL A 171 -7.81 9.53 -12.59
C VAL A 171 -9.00 9.73 -13.53
N ILE A 172 -10.21 9.95 -13.00
CA ILE A 172 -11.41 10.16 -13.81
C ILE A 172 -11.39 11.47 -14.57
N GLN A 173 -10.91 12.54 -13.95
CA GLN A 173 -10.85 13.87 -14.60
C GLN A 173 -9.92 13.90 -15.82
N GLU A 174 -9.05 12.92 -15.97
CA GLU A 174 -8.07 12.85 -17.04
C GLU A 174 -8.40 11.75 -18.08
N LEU A 175 -9.52 11.00 -17.90
CA LEU A 175 -10.04 10.04 -18.90
C LEU A 175 -10.94 10.73 -19.92
#